data_707b2d09de17d7437fba5ea907bb96de
#
_entry.id   707b2d09de17d7437fba5ea907bb96de
#
_cell.length_a   1.000
_cell.length_b   1.000
_cell.length_c   1.000
_cell.angle_alpha   90.00
_cell.angle_beta   90.00
_cell.angle_gamma   90.00
#
_symmetry.space_group_name_H-M   'P 1'
#
loop_
_entity.id
_entity.type
_entity.pdbx_description
1 polymer ?
#
loop_
_entity_poly.entity_id
_entity_poly.type
_entity_poly.pdbx_seq_one_letter_code
_entity_poly.pdbx_strand_id
1 'polypeptide(L)'
;MKITRGIALAAAAAMSLTTLAACGSDTAQDEETPDSLSFWYYEEDDAGQTQAWRRAAEAFEKETGVKINFERKSFTQIAQNGSQFLNSDEAPDLMESNRGNGSAGVLSTMGLLTDLGDYVDQYGWDKKVTGANAAVAKYDENGIMDGDTWYGMTSYAEFQRVYYNKDLFAKYGLEIPTTYDEFVDVCQKFVDAGVTPIAADAQEYGVMWLWWQLVSKEADAKFIDNWQLYKGDVDWNSKILTNSVSTINDWLDKGFISHNATGMKAEDTTQAFI
;
A
#
# COMPACT_ATOMS: atom_id res chain seq x y z
N MET A 1 14.15 -28.90 -7.41
CA MET A 1 15.55 -28.46 -7.30
C MET A 1 15.48 -26.99 -6.92
N LYS A 2 15.68 -26.67 -5.65
CA LYS A 2 15.55 -25.30 -5.13
C LYS A 2 16.77 -24.50 -5.57
N ILE A 3 16.60 -23.54 -6.47
CA ILE A 3 17.62 -22.55 -6.81
C ILE A 3 17.34 -21.34 -5.92
N THR A 4 18.14 -21.18 -4.87
CA THR A 4 18.20 -19.95 -4.08
C THR A 4 18.84 -18.86 -4.93
N ARG A 5 18.05 -17.93 -5.43
CA ARG A 5 18.56 -16.69 -6.03
C ARG A 5 18.87 -15.73 -4.89
N GLY A 6 20.14 -15.69 -4.47
CA GLY A 6 20.64 -14.67 -3.56
C GLY A 6 20.86 -13.37 -4.34
N ILE A 7 20.11 -12.34 -4.03
CA ILE A 7 20.37 -10.98 -4.54
C ILE A 7 21.42 -10.35 -3.63
N ALA A 8 22.69 -10.34 -4.04
CA ALA A 8 23.71 -9.54 -3.40
C ALA A 8 23.68 -8.13 -4.00
N LEU A 9 23.13 -7.16 -3.26
CA LEU A 9 23.37 -5.74 -3.54
C LEU A 9 24.80 -5.41 -3.09
N ALA A 10 25.75 -5.44 -4.02
CA ALA A 10 27.11 -5.01 -3.77
C ALA A 10 27.17 -3.48 -3.78
N ALA A 11 27.21 -2.86 -2.58
CA ALA A 11 27.64 -1.47 -2.47
C ALA A 11 29.16 -1.44 -2.62
N ALA A 12 29.65 -0.86 -3.70
CA ALA A 12 31.08 -0.64 -3.95
C ALA A 12 31.63 0.40 -2.96
N ALA A 13 32.30 -0.04 -1.89
CA ALA A 13 33.22 0.80 -1.14
C ALA A 13 34.62 0.53 -1.67
N ALA A 14 35.15 1.47 -2.40
CA ALA A 14 36.58 1.48 -2.75
C ALA A 14 37.40 1.74 -1.49
N MET A 15 38.36 0.87 -1.12
CA MET A 15 39.76 1.21 -0.94
C MET A 15 40.51 0.23 -0.07
N SER A 16 41.64 -0.05 -0.59
CA SER A 16 42.98 -0.38 -0.04
C SER A 16 43.38 -1.84 -0.11
N LEU A 17 44.29 -2.06 -1.10
CA LEU A 17 45.14 -3.23 -1.20
C LEU A 17 46.01 -3.36 0.06
N THR A 18 45.91 -4.49 0.73
CA THR A 18 47.07 -5.11 1.39
C THR A 18 46.98 -6.61 1.18
N THR A 19 47.96 -7.12 0.45
CA THR A 19 48.24 -8.52 0.20
C THR A 19 48.59 -9.25 1.46
N LEU A 20 47.85 -10.30 1.83
CA LEU A 20 48.37 -11.40 2.65
C LEU A 20 47.79 -12.70 2.06
N ALA A 21 48.72 -13.47 1.47
CA ALA A 21 48.47 -14.82 1.01
C ALA A 21 48.28 -15.75 2.21
N ALA A 22 47.11 -16.40 2.31
CA ALA A 22 46.93 -17.63 3.07
C ALA A 22 45.95 -18.52 2.32
N CYS A 23 46.46 -19.70 1.92
CA CYS A 23 45.65 -20.74 1.27
C CYS A 23 44.52 -21.23 2.16
N GLY A 24 43.32 -21.12 1.69
CA GLY A 24 42.14 -21.80 2.18
C GLY A 24 41.12 -21.80 1.02
N SER A 25 40.93 -22.95 0.38
CA SER A 25 40.01 -23.13 -0.75
C SER A 25 38.59 -23.14 -0.23
N ASP A 26 37.93 -21.97 -0.22
CA ASP A 26 36.51 -21.86 -0.37
C ASP A 26 36.30 -20.96 -1.58
N THR A 27 35.89 -21.58 -2.68
CA THR A 27 35.45 -20.88 -3.90
C THR A 27 34.14 -20.17 -3.56
N ALA A 28 34.24 -18.93 -3.03
CA ALA A 28 33.17 -17.96 -3.22
C ALA A 28 33.06 -17.80 -4.74
N GLN A 29 31.98 -18.29 -5.32
CA GLN A 29 31.61 -17.91 -6.67
C GLN A 29 31.38 -16.40 -6.62
N ASP A 30 32.21 -15.64 -7.33
CA ASP A 30 31.91 -14.25 -7.67
C ASP A 30 30.57 -14.30 -8.45
N GLU A 31 29.46 -14.04 -7.76
CA GLU A 31 28.18 -13.82 -8.41
C GLU A 31 28.36 -12.54 -9.25
N GLU A 32 28.36 -12.69 -10.57
CA GLU A 32 28.45 -11.55 -11.48
C GLU A 32 27.29 -10.61 -11.18
N THR A 33 27.60 -9.35 -10.92
CA THR A 33 26.60 -8.29 -10.76
C THR A 33 25.76 -8.24 -12.03
N PRO A 34 24.43 -8.34 -11.96
CA PRO A 34 23.61 -8.34 -13.15
C PRO A 34 23.68 -6.98 -13.87
N ASP A 35 23.58 -6.97 -15.19
CA ASP A 35 23.56 -5.73 -15.97
C ASP A 35 22.27 -4.93 -15.75
N SER A 36 21.20 -5.61 -15.36
CA SER A 36 19.90 -4.97 -15.09
C SER A 36 19.03 -5.78 -14.15
N LEU A 37 18.08 -5.07 -13.49
CA LEU A 37 17.00 -5.64 -12.70
C LEU A 37 15.65 -5.25 -13.30
N SER A 38 14.66 -6.13 -13.18
CA SER A 38 13.29 -5.90 -13.59
C SER A 38 12.45 -5.39 -12.43
N PHE A 39 11.62 -4.36 -12.68
CA PHE A 39 10.68 -3.83 -11.70
C PHE A 39 9.27 -3.79 -12.28
N TRP A 40 8.37 -4.60 -11.72
CA TRP A 40 6.95 -4.56 -12.07
C TRP A 40 6.19 -3.64 -11.14
N TYR A 41 5.34 -2.78 -11.73
CA TYR A 41 4.53 -1.80 -11.01
C TYR A 41 3.18 -1.64 -11.71
N TYR A 42 2.19 -1.05 -11.03
CA TYR A 42 0.83 -0.87 -11.58
C TYR A 42 0.36 0.58 -11.62
N GLU A 43 1.08 1.50 -11.02
CA GLU A 43 0.72 2.90 -11.03
C GLU A 43 0.85 3.55 -12.42
N GLU A 44 0.17 4.67 -12.63
CA GLU A 44 0.27 5.41 -13.88
C GLU A 44 1.69 5.97 -14.07
N ASP A 45 2.13 6.10 -15.33
CA ASP A 45 3.48 6.55 -15.64
C ASP A 45 3.75 8.00 -15.19
N ASP A 46 2.73 8.83 -15.14
CA ASP A 46 2.79 10.23 -14.70
C ASP A 46 2.51 10.39 -13.18
N ALA A 47 2.18 9.32 -12.48
CA ALA A 47 1.99 9.35 -11.03
C ALA A 47 3.27 9.78 -10.30
N GLY A 48 3.10 10.54 -9.21
CA GLY A 48 4.22 11.11 -8.45
C GLY A 48 5.18 10.06 -7.90
N GLN A 49 4.67 8.90 -7.43
CA GLN A 49 5.49 7.78 -6.97
C GLN A 49 6.27 7.13 -8.11
N THR A 50 5.66 6.90 -9.28
CA THR A 50 6.34 6.34 -10.45
C THR A 50 7.49 7.24 -10.88
N GLN A 51 7.28 8.55 -10.91
CA GLN A 51 8.32 9.51 -11.20
C GLN A 51 9.43 9.52 -10.14
N ALA A 52 9.10 9.29 -8.86
CA ALA A 52 10.09 9.17 -7.81
C ALA A 52 10.93 7.91 -7.96
N TRP A 53 10.32 6.76 -8.28
CA TRP A 53 11.05 5.52 -8.55
C TRP A 53 11.97 5.63 -9.76
N ARG A 54 11.55 6.26 -10.86
CA ARG A 54 12.40 6.48 -12.03
C ARG A 54 13.63 7.32 -11.69
N ARG A 55 13.45 8.41 -10.89
CA ARG A 55 14.61 9.20 -10.42
C ARG A 55 15.54 8.41 -9.49
N ALA A 56 14.97 7.55 -8.63
CA ALA A 56 15.78 6.69 -7.79
C ALA A 56 16.55 5.64 -8.61
N ALA A 57 15.92 5.07 -9.64
CA ALA A 57 16.54 4.13 -10.57
C ALA A 57 17.69 4.76 -11.35
N GLU A 58 17.53 6.00 -11.86
CA GLU A 58 18.60 6.75 -12.53
C GLU A 58 19.80 6.99 -11.59
N ALA A 59 19.53 7.32 -10.32
CA ALA A 59 20.58 7.49 -9.32
C ALA A 59 21.30 6.16 -9.03
N PHE A 60 20.56 5.07 -8.91
CA PHE A 60 21.08 3.72 -8.69
C PHE A 60 21.94 3.25 -9.87
N GLU A 61 21.47 3.41 -11.12
CA GLU A 61 22.22 3.07 -12.32
C GLU A 61 23.53 3.86 -12.41
N LYS A 62 23.50 5.16 -12.06
CA LYS A 62 24.68 6.00 -12.04
C LYS A 62 25.71 5.55 -10.99
N GLU A 63 25.26 5.05 -9.86
CA GLU A 63 26.12 4.62 -8.75
C GLU A 63 26.70 3.20 -8.98
N THR A 64 25.87 2.29 -9.50
CA THR A 64 26.18 0.86 -9.56
C THR A 64 26.49 0.35 -10.97
N GLY A 65 26.06 1.05 -12.01
CA GLY A 65 26.07 0.58 -13.38
C GLY A 65 24.92 -0.38 -13.72
N VAL A 66 24.09 -0.75 -12.75
CA VAL A 66 22.94 -1.69 -12.92
C VAL A 66 21.70 -0.93 -13.30
N LYS A 67 21.08 -1.28 -14.43
CA LYS A 67 19.88 -0.65 -14.95
C LYS A 67 18.61 -1.22 -14.31
N ILE A 68 17.61 -0.39 -14.06
CA ILE A 68 16.27 -0.85 -13.68
C ILE A 68 15.33 -0.79 -14.88
N ASN A 69 14.82 -1.94 -15.28
CA ASN A 69 13.85 -2.08 -16.36
C ASN A 69 12.44 -2.06 -15.78
N PHE A 70 11.70 -1.00 -16.04
CA PHE A 70 10.33 -0.82 -15.58
C PHE A 70 9.34 -1.51 -16.51
N GLU A 71 8.45 -2.33 -15.96
CA GLU A 71 7.37 -2.97 -16.68
C GLU A 71 6.03 -2.75 -15.96
N ARG A 72 5.14 -2.00 -16.60
CA ARG A 72 3.80 -1.75 -16.05
C ARG A 72 2.90 -2.96 -16.26
N LYS A 73 2.28 -3.44 -15.20
CA LYS A 73 1.21 -4.44 -15.19
C LYS A 73 -0.07 -3.78 -14.69
N SER A 74 -1.25 -4.38 -14.94
CA SER A 74 -2.45 -3.87 -14.27
C SER A 74 -2.45 -4.30 -12.80
N PHE A 75 -3.07 -3.47 -11.95
CA PHE A 75 -3.30 -3.80 -10.53
C PHE A 75 -3.93 -5.19 -10.37
N THR A 76 -4.97 -5.48 -11.17
CA THR A 76 -5.66 -6.77 -11.14
C THR A 76 -4.73 -7.95 -11.47
N GLN A 77 -3.81 -7.77 -12.43
CA GLN A 77 -2.85 -8.83 -12.77
C GLN A 77 -1.92 -9.13 -11.60
N ILE A 78 -1.36 -8.11 -10.95
CA ILE A 78 -0.47 -8.30 -9.79
C ILE A 78 -1.25 -8.87 -8.60
N ALA A 79 -2.43 -8.32 -8.29
CA ALA A 79 -3.22 -8.74 -7.14
C ALA A 79 -3.75 -10.18 -7.26
N GLN A 80 -4.16 -10.61 -8.44
CA GLN A 80 -4.76 -11.93 -8.64
C GLN A 80 -3.74 -13.01 -9.01
N ASN A 81 -2.66 -12.66 -9.71
CA ASN A 81 -1.72 -13.62 -10.25
C ASN A 81 -0.29 -13.48 -9.69
N GLY A 82 -0.09 -12.61 -8.69
CA GLY A 82 1.24 -12.33 -8.13
C GLY A 82 1.98 -13.58 -7.66
N SER A 83 1.29 -14.51 -6.98
CA SER A 83 1.89 -15.77 -6.55
C SER A 83 2.31 -16.68 -7.73
N GLN A 84 1.53 -16.70 -8.81
CA GLN A 84 1.86 -17.46 -10.00
C GLN A 84 3.09 -16.89 -10.72
N PHE A 85 3.15 -15.56 -10.87
CA PHE A 85 4.27 -14.88 -11.50
C PHE A 85 5.55 -15.04 -10.69
N LEU A 86 5.51 -14.81 -9.38
CA LEU A 86 6.68 -14.93 -8.52
C LEU A 86 7.20 -16.38 -8.39
N ASN A 87 6.37 -17.36 -8.71
CA ASN A 87 6.76 -18.78 -8.73
C ASN A 87 7.17 -19.26 -10.14
N SER A 88 7.34 -18.38 -11.10
CA SER A 88 7.75 -18.68 -12.48
C SER A 88 9.17 -18.22 -12.80
N ASP A 89 9.70 -18.65 -13.94
CA ASP A 89 11.00 -18.20 -14.45
C ASP A 89 10.95 -16.72 -14.92
N GLU A 90 9.77 -16.13 -15.06
CA GLU A 90 9.54 -14.73 -15.43
C GLU A 90 9.34 -13.81 -14.22
N ALA A 91 9.60 -14.31 -13.00
CA ALA A 91 9.47 -13.50 -11.80
C ALA A 91 10.34 -12.24 -11.88
N PRO A 92 9.79 -11.05 -11.56
CA PRO A 92 10.59 -9.84 -11.51
C PRO A 92 11.55 -9.84 -10.31
N ASP A 93 12.61 -9.05 -10.40
CA ASP A 93 13.52 -8.84 -9.27
C ASP A 93 12.90 -7.95 -8.20
N LEU A 94 12.09 -6.97 -8.62
CA LEU A 94 11.33 -6.07 -7.78
C LEU A 94 9.87 -6.02 -8.24
N MET A 95 8.95 -5.94 -7.29
CA MET A 95 7.53 -5.81 -7.60
C MET A 95 6.84 -4.85 -6.62
N GLU A 96 6.08 -3.90 -7.16
CA GLU A 96 5.10 -3.18 -6.36
C GLU A 96 3.98 -4.13 -5.94
N SER A 97 3.62 -4.12 -4.67
CA SER A 97 2.55 -4.94 -4.14
C SER A 97 1.79 -4.22 -3.04
N ASN A 98 0.51 -4.50 -2.96
CA ASN A 98 -0.27 -4.08 -1.81
C ASN A 98 0.23 -4.76 -0.53
N ARG A 99 0.22 -3.99 0.55
CA ARG A 99 0.34 -4.53 1.90
C ARG A 99 -0.89 -5.40 2.24
N GLY A 100 -0.76 -6.18 3.27
CA GLY A 100 -1.90 -6.90 3.86
C GLY A 100 -1.69 -8.40 3.94
N ASN A 101 -2.41 -9.01 4.91
CA ASN A 101 -2.33 -10.44 5.17
C ASN A 101 -2.75 -11.27 3.95
N GLY A 102 -3.73 -10.77 3.17
CA GLY A 102 -4.23 -11.41 1.95
C GLY A 102 -3.42 -11.15 0.68
N SER A 103 -2.38 -10.33 0.74
CA SER A 103 -1.49 -10.03 -0.40
C SER A 103 -0.04 -10.34 -0.08
N ALA A 104 0.76 -9.39 0.37
CA ALA A 104 2.17 -9.63 0.69
C ALA A 104 2.35 -10.71 1.78
N GLY A 105 1.43 -10.81 2.75
CA GLY A 105 1.43 -11.88 3.75
C GLY A 105 1.30 -13.28 3.16
N VAL A 106 0.42 -13.49 2.18
CA VAL A 106 0.32 -14.78 1.48
C VAL A 106 1.61 -15.08 0.73
N LEU A 107 2.19 -14.10 0.05
CA LEU A 107 3.43 -14.28 -0.70
C LEU A 107 4.60 -14.64 0.22
N SER A 108 4.66 -14.06 1.43
CA SER A 108 5.69 -14.36 2.41
C SER A 108 5.59 -15.80 2.93
N THR A 109 4.39 -16.29 3.25
CA THR A 109 4.17 -17.68 3.70
C THR A 109 4.48 -18.72 2.62
N MET A 110 4.36 -18.34 1.37
CA MET A 110 4.72 -19.19 0.23
C MET A 110 6.23 -19.22 -0.05
N GLY A 111 7.03 -18.41 0.67
CA GLY A 111 8.47 -18.28 0.45
C GLY A 111 8.84 -17.63 -0.88
N LEU A 112 7.96 -16.77 -1.40
CA LEU A 112 8.14 -16.07 -2.68
C LEU A 112 8.80 -14.69 -2.50
N LEU A 113 8.94 -14.22 -1.27
CA LEU A 113 9.56 -12.95 -0.94
C LEU A 113 10.89 -13.18 -0.20
N THR A 114 11.85 -12.30 -0.45
CA THR A 114 13.15 -12.30 0.23
C THR A 114 13.02 -11.67 1.61
N ASP A 115 13.61 -12.31 2.63
CA ASP A 115 13.83 -11.67 3.93
C ASP A 115 14.87 -10.55 3.78
N LEU A 116 14.46 -9.34 4.13
CA LEU A 116 15.28 -8.13 4.02
C LEU A 116 15.94 -7.72 5.34
N GLY A 117 15.80 -8.51 6.43
CA GLY A 117 16.25 -8.15 7.77
C GLY A 117 17.70 -7.69 7.83
N ASP A 118 18.63 -8.46 7.27
CA ASP A 118 20.06 -8.13 7.24
C ASP A 118 20.33 -6.79 6.50
N TYR A 119 19.59 -6.52 5.43
CA TYR A 119 19.72 -5.27 4.67
C TYR A 119 19.10 -4.09 5.41
N VAL A 120 17.98 -4.31 6.10
CA VAL A 120 17.34 -3.29 6.95
C VAL A 120 18.35 -2.81 8.01
N ASP A 121 19.04 -3.72 8.67
CA ASP A 121 20.05 -3.42 9.67
C ASP A 121 21.28 -2.74 9.05
N GLN A 122 21.78 -3.28 7.95
CA GLN A 122 22.95 -2.75 7.24
C GLN A 122 22.76 -1.30 6.78
N TYR A 123 21.59 -0.97 6.26
CA TYR A 123 21.28 0.35 5.70
C TYR A 123 20.53 1.26 6.67
N GLY A 124 20.16 0.78 7.85
CA GLY A 124 19.41 1.52 8.87
C GLY A 124 18.02 1.95 8.37
N TRP A 125 17.33 1.09 7.61
CA TRP A 125 16.02 1.40 7.06
C TRP A 125 14.94 1.46 8.14
N ASP A 126 15.08 0.70 9.20
CA ASP A 126 14.24 0.72 10.40
C ASP A 126 14.13 2.11 11.05
N LYS A 127 15.19 2.95 10.89
CA LYS A 127 15.21 4.34 11.38
C LYS A 127 14.46 5.31 10.46
N LYS A 128 14.21 4.91 9.21
CA LYS A 128 13.53 5.73 8.20
C LYS A 128 12.07 5.31 8.04
N VAL A 129 11.78 4.02 8.10
CA VAL A 129 10.46 3.43 7.97
C VAL A 129 10.02 2.94 9.36
N THR A 130 9.15 3.69 10.02
CA THR A 130 8.75 3.47 11.42
C THR A 130 7.24 3.42 11.59
N GLY A 131 6.78 2.96 12.77
CA GLY A 131 5.36 2.93 13.13
C GLY A 131 4.53 2.10 12.15
N ALA A 132 3.37 2.60 11.74
CA ALA A 132 2.47 1.90 10.84
C ALA A 132 3.11 1.52 9.49
N ASN A 133 4.02 2.36 8.97
CA ASN A 133 4.72 2.06 7.73
C ASN A 133 5.69 0.87 7.85
N ALA A 134 6.30 0.68 9.01
CA ALA A 134 7.09 -0.51 9.29
C ALA A 134 6.21 -1.74 9.50
N ALA A 135 5.11 -1.59 10.25
CA ALA A 135 4.18 -2.68 10.53
C ALA A 135 3.64 -3.35 9.26
N VAL A 136 3.32 -2.57 8.23
CA VAL A 136 2.76 -3.10 6.97
C VAL A 136 3.81 -3.71 6.03
N ALA A 137 5.10 -3.56 6.32
CA ALA A 137 6.21 -4.14 5.57
C ALA A 137 6.76 -5.44 6.21
N LYS A 138 6.31 -5.74 7.43
CA LYS A 138 6.74 -6.91 8.21
C LYS A 138 5.61 -7.90 8.37
N TYR A 139 5.97 -9.19 8.36
CA TYR A 139 5.00 -10.28 8.52
C TYR A 139 5.57 -11.34 9.46
N ASP A 140 4.68 -12.05 10.13
CA ASP A 140 5.02 -13.25 10.90
C ASP A 140 5.03 -14.51 10.01
N GLU A 141 5.27 -15.67 10.63
CA GLU A 141 5.28 -16.97 9.94
C GLU A 141 3.93 -17.37 9.32
N ASN A 142 2.83 -16.75 9.76
CA ASN A 142 1.48 -16.96 9.25
C ASN A 142 1.07 -15.91 8.22
N GLY A 143 1.96 -14.98 7.86
CA GLY A 143 1.69 -13.90 6.94
C GLY A 143 0.84 -12.77 7.53
N ILE A 144 0.83 -12.63 8.86
CA ILE A 144 0.13 -11.54 9.55
C ILE A 144 1.05 -10.33 9.65
N MET A 145 0.52 -9.15 9.31
CA MET A 145 1.25 -7.87 9.39
C MET A 145 1.74 -7.58 10.81
N ASP A 146 2.77 -6.74 10.91
CA ASP A 146 3.45 -6.34 12.14
C ASP A 146 4.16 -7.52 12.84
N GLY A 147 4.62 -8.48 12.05
CA GLY A 147 5.52 -9.54 12.49
C GLY A 147 6.98 -9.07 12.62
N ASP A 148 7.89 -10.00 12.73
CA ASP A 148 9.31 -9.71 12.96
C ASP A 148 10.14 -9.63 11.67
N THR A 149 9.69 -10.26 10.57
CA THR A 149 10.48 -10.38 9.34
C THR A 149 10.07 -9.34 8.30
N TRP A 150 11.06 -8.61 7.81
CA TRP A 150 10.88 -7.64 6.73
C TRP A 150 10.82 -8.33 5.37
N TYR A 151 9.70 -8.24 4.69
CA TYR A 151 9.52 -8.78 3.34
C TYR A 151 9.32 -7.71 2.26
N GLY A 152 9.33 -6.46 2.65
CA GLY A 152 9.20 -5.33 1.74
C GLY A 152 9.64 -4.03 2.38
N MET A 153 9.59 -2.97 1.58
CA MET A 153 9.87 -1.61 2.03
C MET A 153 8.74 -0.70 1.59
N THR A 154 8.18 0.03 2.54
CA THR A 154 7.17 1.05 2.25
C THR A 154 7.82 2.22 1.53
N SER A 155 7.50 2.40 0.26
CA SER A 155 8.07 3.45 -0.59
C SER A 155 7.25 4.74 -0.60
N TYR A 156 5.95 4.66 -0.30
CA TYR A 156 5.05 5.80 -0.18
C TYR A 156 3.93 5.51 0.81
N ALA A 157 3.22 6.54 1.22
CA ALA A 157 2.07 6.41 2.11
C ALA A 157 0.91 7.28 1.62
N GLU A 158 -0.29 6.73 1.74
CA GLU A 158 -1.53 7.41 1.44
C GLU A 158 -2.27 7.76 2.72
N PHE A 159 -2.88 8.94 2.73
CA PHE A 159 -3.69 9.41 3.85
C PHE A 159 -5.11 9.67 3.37
N GLN A 160 -6.07 9.02 3.99
CA GLN A 160 -7.47 9.32 3.72
C GLN A 160 -7.82 10.72 4.23
N ARG A 161 -8.47 11.50 3.38
CA ARG A 161 -8.87 12.88 3.65
C ARG A 161 -10.22 13.16 3.02
N VAL A 162 -10.94 14.12 3.59
CA VAL A 162 -12.15 14.65 2.97
C VAL A 162 -11.77 15.84 2.10
N TYR A 163 -12.12 15.76 0.83
CA TYR A 163 -11.96 16.85 -0.13
C TYR A 163 -13.28 17.57 -0.29
N TYR A 164 -13.25 18.90 -0.31
CA TYR A 164 -14.42 19.75 -0.47
C TYR A 164 -14.34 20.52 -1.78
N ASN A 165 -15.43 20.46 -2.57
CA ASN A 165 -15.59 21.31 -3.75
C ASN A 165 -15.96 22.73 -3.29
N LYS A 166 -14.98 23.63 -3.26
CA LYS A 166 -15.14 25.01 -2.76
C LYS A 166 -16.19 25.81 -3.54
N ASP A 167 -16.32 25.55 -4.83
CA ASP A 167 -17.26 26.28 -5.69
C ASP A 167 -18.71 25.87 -5.37
N LEU A 168 -18.96 24.60 -5.08
CA LEU A 168 -20.25 24.13 -4.62
C LEU A 168 -20.59 24.70 -3.24
N PHE A 169 -19.66 24.70 -2.29
CA PHE A 169 -19.87 25.32 -0.98
C PHE A 169 -20.21 26.81 -1.10
N ALA A 170 -19.45 27.56 -1.89
CA ALA A 170 -19.70 28.97 -2.13
C ALA A 170 -21.05 29.21 -2.83
N LYS A 171 -21.40 28.40 -3.84
CA LYS A 171 -22.66 28.50 -4.58
C LYS A 171 -23.87 28.35 -3.67
N TYR A 172 -23.82 27.47 -2.69
CA TYR A 172 -24.92 27.20 -1.76
C TYR A 172 -24.79 27.95 -0.44
N GLY A 173 -23.76 28.81 -0.27
CA GLY A 173 -23.54 29.61 0.93
C GLY A 173 -23.26 28.75 2.18
N LEU A 174 -22.57 27.63 2.01
CA LEU A 174 -22.27 26.69 3.08
C LEU A 174 -20.82 26.87 3.56
N GLU A 175 -20.63 26.68 4.86
CA GLU A 175 -19.30 26.62 5.48
C GLU A 175 -18.78 25.19 5.50
N ILE A 176 -17.44 25.03 5.42
CA ILE A 176 -16.80 23.73 5.56
C ILE A 176 -17.00 23.22 6.98
N PRO A 177 -17.58 22.04 7.19
CA PRO A 177 -17.90 21.52 8.51
C PRO A 177 -16.62 21.19 9.29
N THR A 178 -16.65 21.45 10.58
CA THR A 178 -15.56 21.15 11.53
C THR A 178 -15.90 20.05 12.51
N THR A 179 -17.17 19.67 12.57
CA THR A 179 -17.68 18.57 13.39
C THR A 179 -18.48 17.58 12.54
N TYR A 180 -18.69 16.38 13.08
CA TYR A 180 -19.50 15.36 12.42
C TYR A 180 -20.95 15.81 12.23
N ASP A 181 -21.54 16.47 13.24
CA ASP A 181 -22.92 16.93 13.15
C ASP A 181 -23.07 18.02 12.08
N GLU A 182 -22.14 18.97 12.02
CA GLU A 182 -22.10 19.97 10.95
C GLU A 182 -21.92 19.30 9.57
N PHE A 183 -21.13 18.23 9.46
CA PHE A 183 -20.98 17.49 8.23
C PHE A 183 -22.31 16.88 7.77
N VAL A 184 -23.05 16.24 8.68
CA VAL A 184 -24.37 15.66 8.40
C VAL A 184 -25.37 16.75 7.97
N ASP A 185 -25.38 17.90 8.66
CA ASP A 185 -26.24 19.05 8.32
C ASP A 185 -25.92 19.61 6.94
N VAL A 186 -24.65 19.72 6.59
CA VAL A 186 -24.21 20.17 5.25
C VAL A 186 -24.64 19.18 4.18
N CYS A 187 -24.46 17.88 4.43
CA CYS A 187 -24.93 16.84 3.50
C CYS A 187 -26.44 16.94 3.25
N GLN A 188 -27.24 17.13 4.31
CA GLN A 188 -28.70 17.31 4.16
C GLN A 188 -29.04 18.54 3.33
N LYS A 189 -28.38 19.68 3.55
CA LYS A 189 -28.61 20.89 2.75
C LYS A 189 -28.28 20.71 1.27
N PHE A 190 -27.24 19.94 0.94
CA PHE A 190 -26.96 19.60 -0.45
C PHE A 190 -28.05 18.73 -1.06
N VAL A 191 -28.53 17.70 -0.33
CA VAL A 191 -29.64 16.87 -0.80
C VAL A 191 -30.91 17.68 -1.03
N ASP A 192 -31.26 18.59 -0.11
CA ASP A 192 -32.42 19.49 -0.23
C ASP A 192 -32.31 20.42 -1.45
N ALA A 193 -31.07 20.71 -1.88
CA ALA A 193 -30.76 21.46 -3.10
C ALA A 193 -30.63 20.58 -4.36
N GLY A 194 -30.91 19.27 -4.26
CA GLY A 194 -30.84 18.33 -5.38
C GLY A 194 -29.43 17.91 -5.77
N VAL A 195 -28.44 18.03 -4.85
CA VAL A 195 -27.04 17.64 -5.07
C VAL A 195 -26.71 16.45 -4.18
N THR A 196 -26.11 15.40 -4.74
CA THR A 196 -25.55 14.29 -3.96
C THR A 196 -24.25 14.75 -3.29
N PRO A 197 -24.17 14.81 -1.95
CA PRO A 197 -23.04 15.45 -1.28
C PRO A 197 -21.77 14.61 -1.23
N ILE A 198 -21.87 13.27 -1.27
CA ILE A 198 -20.73 12.37 -1.15
C ILE A 198 -20.53 11.61 -2.46
N ALA A 199 -19.45 11.93 -3.17
CA ALA A 199 -19.02 11.15 -4.30
C ALA A 199 -18.26 9.91 -3.78
N ALA A 200 -18.79 8.73 -4.02
CA ALA A 200 -18.21 7.45 -3.59
C ALA A 200 -18.56 6.35 -4.58
N ASP A 201 -17.61 5.49 -4.86
CA ASP A 201 -17.80 4.23 -5.58
C ASP A 201 -17.95 3.07 -4.59
N ALA A 202 -18.54 1.97 -5.06
CA ALA A 202 -18.61 0.74 -4.29
C ALA A 202 -18.11 -0.50 -5.07
N GLN A 203 -17.64 -0.32 -6.30
CA GLN A 203 -16.93 -1.39 -7.02
C GLN A 203 -15.46 -1.54 -6.59
N GLU A 204 -14.87 -0.47 -6.07
CA GLU A 204 -13.49 -0.47 -5.61
C GLU A 204 -13.42 -0.11 -4.12
N TYR A 205 -12.90 1.06 -3.75
CA TYR A 205 -12.55 1.36 -2.36
C TYR A 205 -13.40 2.43 -1.69
N GLY A 206 -14.15 3.25 -2.43
CA GLY A 206 -14.73 4.49 -1.92
C GLY A 206 -15.65 4.30 -0.71
N VAL A 207 -16.68 3.45 -0.81
CA VAL A 207 -17.59 3.15 0.32
C VAL A 207 -16.86 2.40 1.44
N MET A 208 -15.89 1.53 1.11
CA MET A 208 -15.10 0.83 2.11
C MET A 208 -14.23 1.80 2.92
N TRP A 209 -13.64 2.82 2.30
CA TRP A 209 -12.88 3.85 3.01
C TRP A 209 -13.76 4.72 3.92
N LEU A 210 -14.98 5.06 3.49
CA LEU A 210 -15.96 5.72 4.35
C LEU A 210 -16.28 4.86 5.58
N TRP A 211 -16.51 3.57 5.38
CA TRP A 211 -16.77 2.63 6.47
C TRP A 211 -15.58 2.56 7.45
N TRP A 212 -14.34 2.49 6.95
CA TRP A 212 -13.14 2.51 7.79
C TRP A 212 -13.02 3.78 8.61
N GLN A 213 -13.37 4.94 8.05
CA GLN A 213 -13.40 6.21 8.79
C GLN A 213 -14.44 6.17 9.93
N LEU A 214 -15.63 5.65 9.65
CA LEU A 214 -16.69 5.52 10.65
C LEU A 214 -16.29 4.55 11.78
N VAL A 215 -15.67 3.43 11.46
CA VAL A 215 -15.12 2.49 12.45
C VAL A 215 -14.02 3.17 13.27
N SER A 216 -13.06 3.80 12.62
CA SER A 216 -11.91 4.44 13.28
C SER A 216 -12.31 5.62 14.18
N LYS A 217 -13.43 6.27 13.90
CA LYS A 217 -13.98 7.34 14.74
C LYS A 217 -14.38 6.85 16.14
N GLU A 218 -14.83 5.61 16.27
CA GLU A 218 -15.35 5.03 17.51
C GLU A 218 -14.41 3.99 18.15
N ALA A 219 -13.49 3.41 17.35
CA ALA A 219 -12.59 2.36 17.78
C ALA A 219 -11.37 2.89 18.54
N ASP A 220 -10.95 2.17 19.57
CA ASP A 220 -9.63 2.36 20.18
C ASP A 220 -8.53 1.59 19.42
N ALA A 221 -7.28 1.84 19.78
CA ALA A 221 -6.13 1.21 19.14
C ALA A 221 -6.17 -0.33 19.26
N LYS A 222 -6.65 -0.87 20.40
CA LYS A 222 -6.75 -2.31 20.60
C LYS A 222 -7.77 -2.94 19.65
N PHE A 223 -8.92 -2.29 19.44
CA PHE A 223 -9.91 -2.76 18.48
C PHE A 223 -9.34 -2.76 17.06
N ILE A 224 -8.63 -1.70 16.67
CA ILE A 224 -7.99 -1.59 15.35
C ILE A 224 -6.92 -2.68 15.18
N ASP A 225 -6.07 -2.90 16.18
CA ASP A 225 -5.06 -3.96 16.15
C ASP A 225 -5.67 -5.36 15.98
N ASN A 226 -6.72 -5.66 16.75
CA ASN A 226 -7.41 -6.94 16.61
C ASN A 226 -8.06 -7.10 15.23
N TRP A 227 -8.68 -6.04 14.72
CA TRP A 227 -9.38 -6.08 13.45
C TRP A 227 -8.45 -6.06 12.23
N GLN A 228 -7.44 -5.18 12.22
CA GLN A 228 -6.54 -4.99 11.07
C GLN A 228 -5.33 -5.94 11.09
N LEU A 229 -4.80 -6.21 12.28
CA LEU A 229 -3.57 -6.96 12.46
C LEU A 229 -3.80 -8.36 13.05
N TYR A 230 -5.07 -8.73 13.29
CA TYR A 230 -5.46 -10.05 13.84
C TYR A 230 -4.78 -10.41 15.17
N LYS A 231 -4.44 -9.40 15.99
CA LYS A 231 -3.75 -9.59 17.28
C LYS A 231 -4.65 -10.15 18.39
N GLY A 232 -5.96 -10.27 18.13
CA GLY A 232 -6.93 -10.83 19.06
C GLY A 232 -8.33 -10.94 18.45
N ASP A 233 -9.29 -11.35 19.27
CA ASP A 233 -10.67 -11.55 18.84
C ASP A 233 -11.38 -10.22 18.53
N VAL A 234 -12.23 -10.26 17.52
CA VAL A 234 -13.12 -9.16 17.13
C VAL A 234 -14.56 -9.57 17.39
N ASP A 235 -15.29 -8.80 18.20
CA ASP A 235 -16.75 -8.91 18.26
C ASP A 235 -17.37 -8.24 17.02
N TRP A 236 -17.72 -9.06 16.04
CA TRP A 236 -18.33 -8.61 14.78
C TRP A 236 -19.74 -8.03 14.97
N ASN A 237 -20.38 -8.24 16.11
CA ASN A 237 -21.65 -7.63 16.49
C ASN A 237 -21.48 -6.41 17.40
N SER A 238 -20.25 -5.94 17.58
CA SER A 238 -19.95 -4.76 18.39
C SER A 238 -20.74 -3.54 17.89
N LYS A 239 -21.03 -2.62 18.81
CA LYS A 239 -21.68 -1.34 18.43
C LYS A 239 -20.86 -0.53 17.45
N ILE A 240 -19.52 -0.60 17.51
CA ILE A 240 -18.62 0.07 16.57
C ILE A 240 -18.93 -0.36 15.13
N LEU A 241 -18.98 -1.66 14.87
CA LEU A 241 -19.24 -2.20 13.54
C LEU A 241 -20.70 -2.03 13.10
N THR A 242 -21.65 -2.32 14.00
CA THR A 242 -23.08 -2.21 13.67
C THR A 242 -23.50 -0.75 13.42
N ASN A 243 -23.00 0.21 14.22
CA ASN A 243 -23.27 1.63 14.00
C ASN A 243 -22.66 2.12 12.69
N SER A 244 -21.42 1.72 12.36
CA SER A 244 -20.76 2.15 11.13
C SER A 244 -21.52 1.69 9.89
N VAL A 245 -22.00 0.43 9.86
CA VAL A 245 -22.82 -0.10 8.77
C VAL A 245 -24.18 0.62 8.71
N SER A 246 -24.82 0.81 9.89
CA SER A 246 -26.10 1.53 9.96
C SER A 246 -25.99 2.96 9.45
N THR A 247 -24.87 3.64 9.72
CA THR A 247 -24.59 4.99 9.22
C THR A 247 -24.47 5.01 7.68
N ILE A 248 -23.78 4.05 7.07
CA ILE A 248 -23.69 3.95 5.61
C ILE A 248 -25.09 3.74 4.99
N ASN A 249 -25.89 2.85 5.58
CA ASN A 249 -27.26 2.63 5.12
C ASN A 249 -28.13 3.89 5.25
N ASP A 250 -28.05 4.60 6.39
CA ASP A 250 -28.75 5.86 6.60
C ASP A 250 -28.33 6.93 5.56
N TRP A 251 -27.05 7.00 5.23
CA TRP A 251 -26.55 7.92 4.20
C TRP A 251 -27.03 7.56 2.78
N LEU A 252 -27.16 6.28 2.48
CA LEU A 252 -27.77 5.82 1.23
C LEU A 252 -29.27 6.19 1.19
N ASP A 253 -30.01 5.90 2.26
CA ASP A 253 -31.43 6.18 2.35
C ASP A 253 -31.74 7.68 2.27
N LYS A 254 -30.88 8.52 2.85
CA LYS A 254 -30.97 9.98 2.78
C LYS A 254 -30.51 10.57 1.44
N GLY A 255 -29.91 9.79 0.58
CA GLY A 255 -29.33 10.27 -0.68
C GLY A 255 -28.01 11.00 -0.52
N PHE A 256 -27.32 10.84 0.61
CA PHE A 256 -25.98 11.40 0.81
C PHE A 256 -24.96 10.72 -0.09
N ILE A 257 -25.12 9.41 -0.31
CA ILE A 257 -24.37 8.62 -1.27
C ILE A 257 -25.34 8.21 -2.38
N SER A 258 -24.88 8.26 -3.62
CA SER A 258 -25.71 7.82 -4.75
C SER A 258 -26.00 6.32 -4.69
N HIS A 259 -27.25 5.92 -4.94
CA HIS A 259 -27.61 4.52 -5.12
C HIS A 259 -26.89 3.86 -6.31
N ASN A 260 -26.37 4.65 -7.24
CA ASN A 260 -25.55 4.17 -8.36
C ASN A 260 -24.10 3.84 -7.94
N ALA A 261 -23.71 4.11 -6.71
CA ALA A 261 -22.35 3.82 -6.22
C ALA A 261 -21.92 2.37 -6.46
N THR A 262 -22.86 1.41 -6.38
CA THR A 262 -22.59 -0.02 -6.67
C THR A 262 -22.18 -0.30 -8.11
N GLY A 263 -22.46 0.61 -9.04
CA GLY A 263 -22.03 0.54 -10.44
C GLY A 263 -20.84 1.42 -10.79
N MET A 264 -20.35 2.23 -9.83
CA MET A 264 -19.28 3.20 -10.03
C MET A 264 -17.92 2.66 -9.62
N LYS A 265 -16.89 3.09 -10.36
CA LYS A 265 -15.46 2.91 -10.04
C LYS A 265 -14.86 4.23 -9.56
N ALA A 266 -13.62 4.20 -9.09
CA ALA A 266 -12.91 5.39 -8.62
C ALA A 266 -12.81 6.52 -9.68
N GLU A 267 -12.66 6.16 -10.94
CA GLU A 267 -12.67 7.13 -12.06
C GLU A 267 -14.01 7.86 -12.18
N ASP A 268 -15.13 7.13 -12.04
CA ASP A 268 -16.49 7.70 -12.09
C ASP A 268 -16.70 8.66 -10.90
N THR A 269 -16.21 8.29 -9.71
CA THR A 269 -16.26 9.12 -8.51
C THR A 269 -15.49 10.42 -8.70
N THR A 270 -14.29 10.35 -9.30
CA THR A 270 -13.48 11.53 -9.59
C THR A 270 -14.21 12.46 -10.56
N GLN A 271 -14.80 11.93 -11.63
CA GLN A 271 -15.59 12.72 -12.57
C GLN A 271 -16.86 13.33 -11.93
N ALA A 272 -17.50 12.62 -11.02
CA ALA A 272 -18.69 13.12 -10.31
C ALA A 272 -18.36 14.25 -9.32
N PHE A 273 -17.13 14.30 -8.82
CA PHE A 273 -16.67 15.32 -7.87
C PHE A 273 -16.29 16.65 -8.53
N ILE A 274 -15.77 16.62 -9.76
CA ILE A 274 -15.32 17.80 -10.52
C ILE A 274 -16.51 18.52 -11.16
#